data_5756582c7ceb1a471589a83181a31afa
#
_entry.id   5756582c7ceb1a471589a83181a31afa
#
_cell.length_a   1.000
_cell.length_b   1.000
_cell.length_c   1.000
_cell.angle_alpha   90.00
_cell.angle_beta   90.00
_cell.angle_gamma   90.00
#
_symmetry.space_group_name_H-M   'P 1'
#
loop_
_entity.id
_entity.type
_entity.pdbx_description
1 polymer ?
#
loop_
_entity_poly.entity_id
_entity_poly.type
_entity_poly.pdbx_seq_one_letter_code
_entity_poly.pdbx_strand_id
1 'polypeptide(L)'
;LTLPKEDIYLTFNYTETLERVYSIPESNVFHIHGCRLLDNNYIIGHNNYRDSNSAYDDTTQMPYIQETWKKIIEWMNGLLKDTSAIISAHQDFFASLSGIKCVKVYGHSFNKVDWPYMKEIVRCIGVDKQWYISRHNPEDSEKIDSFISEVGLINVKLFGL
;
A
#
# COMPACT_ATOMS: atom_id res chain seq x y z
N LEU A 1 21.68 1.63 6.19
CA LEU A 1 20.46 1.53 7.02
C LEU A 1 20.57 0.27 7.88
N THR A 2 20.45 0.40 9.20
CA THR A 2 20.37 -0.75 10.12
C THR A 2 18.93 -0.88 10.58
N LEU A 3 18.34 -2.06 10.37
CA LEU A 3 16.97 -2.37 10.78
C LEU A 3 16.99 -3.27 12.02
N PRO A 4 16.26 -2.93 13.12
CA PRO A 4 16.17 -3.77 14.32
C PRO A 4 15.52 -5.12 13.97
N LYS A 5 16.12 -6.22 14.44
CA LYS A 5 15.62 -7.58 14.12
C LYS A 5 14.35 -7.96 14.88
N GLU A 6 14.11 -7.29 16.00
CA GLU A 6 12.97 -7.48 16.89
C GLU A 6 11.72 -6.70 16.52
N ASP A 7 11.83 -5.73 15.58
CA ASP A 7 10.68 -4.97 15.09
C ASP A 7 9.79 -5.82 14.18
N ILE A 8 8.51 -5.46 14.08
CA ILE A 8 7.56 -6.05 13.13
C ILE A 8 7.61 -5.24 11.83
N TYR A 9 7.68 -5.94 10.72
CA TYR A 9 7.78 -5.36 9.38
C TYR A 9 6.56 -5.70 8.54
N LEU A 10 5.85 -4.70 8.06
CA LEU A 10 4.88 -4.83 6.96
C LEU A 10 5.55 -4.39 5.68
N THR A 11 5.55 -5.23 4.66
CA THR A 11 6.13 -4.91 3.37
C THR A 11 5.11 -5.06 2.24
N PHE A 12 5.18 -4.14 1.27
CA PHE A 12 4.42 -4.17 0.02
C PHE A 12 5.24 -4.82 -1.11
N ASN A 13 6.50 -5.18 -0.84
CA ASN A 13 7.38 -5.82 -1.80
C ASN A 13 7.11 -7.34 -1.85
N TYR A 14 7.23 -7.91 -3.05
CA TYR A 14 7.08 -9.35 -3.29
C TYR A 14 8.37 -10.15 -3.07
N THR A 15 9.44 -9.47 -2.66
CA THR A 15 10.78 -10.07 -2.51
C THR A 15 11.21 -10.14 -1.07
N GLU A 16 11.98 -11.18 -0.72
CA GLU A 16 12.53 -11.39 0.63
C GLU A 16 13.75 -10.48 0.89
N THR A 17 13.65 -9.20 0.55
CA THR A 17 14.75 -8.26 0.75
C THR A 17 15.03 -8.02 2.23
N LEU A 18 14.00 -7.95 3.06
CA LEU A 18 14.15 -7.76 4.51
C LEU A 18 14.86 -8.96 5.16
N GLU A 19 14.46 -10.16 4.78
CA GLU A 19 14.97 -11.41 5.31
C GLU A 19 16.41 -11.66 4.82
N ARG A 20 16.65 -11.57 3.53
CA ARG A 20 17.92 -11.94 2.90
C ARG A 20 19.01 -10.90 3.04
N VAL A 21 18.68 -9.63 2.86
CA VAL A 21 19.66 -8.53 2.86
C VAL A 21 19.86 -7.99 4.28
N TYR A 22 18.76 -7.80 5.01
CA TYR A 22 18.81 -7.23 6.36
C TYR A 22 18.80 -8.28 7.47
N SER A 23 18.66 -9.58 7.13
CA SER A 23 18.62 -10.69 8.08
C SER A 23 17.52 -10.52 9.15
N ILE A 24 16.36 -10.00 8.73
CA ILE A 24 15.17 -9.94 9.58
C ILE A 24 14.57 -11.35 9.66
N PRO A 25 14.20 -11.86 10.84
CA PRO A 25 13.51 -13.14 10.94
C PRO A 25 12.20 -13.14 10.15
N GLU A 26 11.93 -14.23 9.40
CA GLU A 26 10.68 -14.38 8.63
C GLU A 26 9.41 -14.18 9.47
N SER A 27 9.46 -14.64 10.74
CA SER A 27 8.35 -14.46 11.69
C SER A 27 8.02 -13.00 11.99
N ASN A 28 8.92 -12.07 11.68
CA ASN A 28 8.77 -10.65 11.94
C ASN A 28 8.46 -9.85 10.68
N VAL A 29 8.36 -10.53 9.52
CA VAL A 29 8.05 -9.89 8.23
C VAL A 29 6.69 -10.35 7.73
N PHE A 30 5.82 -9.39 7.47
CA PHE A 30 4.51 -9.63 6.90
C PHE A 30 4.41 -9.06 5.49
N HIS A 31 4.30 -9.94 4.49
CA HIS A 31 4.11 -9.59 3.08
C HIS A 31 2.63 -9.47 2.76
N ILE A 32 2.08 -8.26 2.80
CA ILE A 32 0.63 -8.02 2.62
C ILE A 32 0.11 -8.44 1.24
N HIS A 33 0.99 -8.50 0.25
CA HIS A 33 0.66 -8.86 -1.14
C HIS A 33 1.24 -10.23 -1.55
N GLY A 34 1.70 -11.04 -0.59
CA GLY A 34 2.39 -12.29 -0.85
C GLY A 34 3.89 -12.10 -1.11
N CYS A 35 4.62 -13.22 -1.07
CA CYS A 35 6.07 -13.24 -1.22
C CYS A 35 6.50 -14.29 -2.25
N ARG A 36 7.47 -13.94 -3.07
CA ARG A 36 7.91 -14.73 -4.24
C ARG A 36 8.31 -16.18 -3.93
N LEU A 37 8.89 -16.47 -2.77
CA LEU A 37 9.35 -17.81 -2.42
C LEU A 37 8.48 -18.48 -1.36
N LEU A 38 7.70 -17.73 -0.59
CA LEU A 38 6.92 -18.26 0.53
C LEU A 38 5.49 -18.59 0.12
N ASP A 39 4.95 -17.85 -0.85
CA ASP A 39 3.57 -18.02 -1.30
C ASP A 39 3.46 -17.72 -2.80
N ASN A 40 2.80 -18.62 -3.54
CA ASN A 40 2.53 -18.43 -4.97
C ASN A 40 1.31 -17.54 -5.23
N ASN A 41 0.63 -17.06 -4.17
CA ASN A 41 -0.57 -16.23 -4.26
C ASN A 41 -0.20 -14.74 -4.23
N TYR A 42 0.25 -14.21 -5.37
CA TYR A 42 0.51 -12.78 -5.50
C TYR A 42 -0.78 -11.98 -5.65
N ILE A 43 -0.88 -10.90 -4.88
CA ILE A 43 -1.96 -9.94 -5.00
C ILE A 43 -1.48 -8.76 -5.85
N ILE A 44 -1.68 -8.86 -7.15
CA ILE A 44 -1.34 -7.80 -8.12
C ILE A 44 -2.61 -7.04 -8.47
N GLY A 45 -2.51 -5.71 -8.60
CA GLY A 45 -3.65 -4.92 -9.06
C GLY A 45 -3.61 -3.47 -8.58
N HIS A 46 -4.72 -2.78 -8.80
CA HIS A 46 -4.92 -1.36 -8.47
C HIS A 46 -6.29 -1.15 -7.84
N ASN A 47 -6.55 0.04 -7.29
CA ASN A 47 -7.87 0.42 -6.76
C ASN A 47 -8.60 1.47 -7.62
N ASN A 48 -8.17 1.65 -8.86
CA ASN A 48 -8.65 2.71 -9.74
C ASN A 48 -9.73 2.14 -10.67
N TYR A 49 -10.97 2.04 -10.18
CA TYR A 49 -12.11 1.70 -11.02
C TYR A 49 -12.30 2.76 -12.11
N ARG A 50 -12.53 2.33 -13.33
CA ARG A 50 -12.87 3.19 -14.46
C ARG A 50 -14.21 2.75 -15.03
N ASP A 51 -15.12 3.70 -15.24
CA ASP A 51 -16.33 3.42 -15.98
C ASP A 51 -15.98 3.18 -17.46
N SER A 52 -16.29 1.99 -17.94
CA SER A 52 -16.04 1.62 -19.35
C SER A 52 -16.83 2.48 -20.33
N ASN A 53 -17.93 3.10 -19.87
CA ASN A 53 -18.72 4.01 -20.71
C ASN A 53 -18.13 5.42 -20.73
N SER A 54 -17.32 5.83 -19.76
CA SER A 54 -16.65 7.13 -19.75
C SER A 54 -15.45 7.21 -20.72
N ALA A 55 -15.06 6.09 -21.33
CA ALA A 55 -14.02 6.04 -22.35
C ALA A 55 -14.46 6.60 -23.72
N TYR A 56 -15.71 6.99 -23.84
CA TYR A 56 -16.21 7.67 -25.03
C TYR A 56 -15.76 9.13 -25.02
N ASP A 57 -14.59 9.40 -25.58
CA ASP A 57 -14.24 10.74 -26.00
C ASP A 57 -15.04 11.00 -27.31
N ASP A 58 -15.89 12.02 -27.28
CA ASP A 58 -16.74 12.45 -28.43
C ASP A 58 -15.91 12.78 -29.69
N THR A 59 -14.59 12.91 -29.55
CA THR A 59 -13.67 13.21 -30.66
C THR A 59 -13.27 11.97 -31.46
N THR A 60 -13.52 10.75 -30.99
CA THR A 60 -13.12 9.53 -31.69
C THR A 60 -14.32 8.89 -32.37
N GLN A 61 -14.57 9.26 -33.66
CA GLN A 61 -15.66 8.75 -34.47
C GLN A 61 -15.52 7.31 -34.98
N MET A 62 -14.55 6.53 -34.43
CA MET A 62 -14.28 5.17 -34.92
C MET A 62 -14.82 4.12 -33.92
N PRO A 63 -15.95 3.46 -34.20
CA PRO A 63 -16.61 2.53 -33.27
C PRO A 63 -15.72 1.38 -32.78
N TYR A 64 -14.81 0.88 -33.62
CA TYR A 64 -13.91 -0.20 -33.27
C TYR A 64 -12.86 0.23 -32.22
N ILE A 65 -12.45 1.49 -32.22
CA ILE A 65 -11.53 2.03 -31.20
C ILE A 65 -12.26 2.10 -29.87
N GLN A 66 -13.50 2.56 -29.84
CA GLN A 66 -14.33 2.64 -28.65
C GLN A 66 -14.54 1.25 -28.02
N GLU A 67 -14.89 0.26 -28.85
CA GLU A 67 -15.04 -1.12 -28.39
C GLU A 67 -13.73 -1.70 -27.80
N THR A 68 -12.60 -1.40 -28.43
CA THR A 68 -11.29 -1.84 -27.94
C THR A 68 -10.97 -1.20 -26.57
N TRP A 69 -11.17 0.10 -26.42
CA TRP A 69 -10.98 0.79 -25.15
C TRP A 69 -11.89 0.25 -24.05
N LYS A 70 -13.14 -0.02 -24.36
CA LYS A 70 -14.08 -0.64 -23.43
C LYS A 70 -13.54 -1.97 -22.89
N LYS A 71 -13.10 -2.85 -23.78
CA LYS A 71 -12.51 -4.15 -23.41
C LYS A 71 -11.24 -3.99 -22.56
N ILE A 72 -10.38 -3.00 -22.86
CA ILE A 72 -9.19 -2.71 -22.07
C ILE A 72 -9.59 -2.26 -20.67
N ILE A 73 -10.56 -1.37 -20.53
CA ILE A 73 -11.03 -0.89 -19.22
C ILE A 73 -11.68 -2.03 -18.42
N GLU A 74 -12.50 -2.87 -19.06
CA GLU A 74 -13.10 -4.04 -18.41
C GLU A 74 -12.01 -5.02 -17.91
N TRP A 75 -10.99 -5.28 -18.73
CA TRP A 75 -9.84 -6.08 -18.30
C TRP A 75 -9.07 -5.43 -17.14
N MET A 76 -8.82 -4.12 -17.20
CA MET A 76 -8.18 -3.38 -16.10
C MET A 76 -9.02 -3.46 -14.82
N ASN A 77 -10.34 -3.28 -14.92
CA ASN A 77 -11.23 -3.39 -13.76
C ASN A 77 -11.23 -4.82 -13.17
N GLY A 78 -10.96 -5.85 -13.96
CA GLY A 78 -10.73 -7.21 -13.48
C GLY A 78 -9.48 -7.36 -12.60
N LEU A 79 -8.56 -6.38 -12.63
CA LEU A 79 -7.36 -6.33 -11.78
C LEU A 79 -7.53 -5.44 -10.53
N LEU A 80 -8.76 -5.09 -10.17
CA LEU A 80 -9.00 -4.33 -8.93
C LEU A 80 -8.63 -5.16 -7.71
N LYS A 81 -7.84 -4.55 -6.80
CA LYS A 81 -7.55 -5.13 -5.50
C LYS A 81 -8.73 -4.95 -4.56
N ASP A 82 -9.26 -6.04 -4.05
CA ASP A 82 -10.16 -5.98 -2.90
C ASP A 82 -9.35 -5.83 -1.61
N THR A 83 -8.93 -4.59 -1.32
CA THR A 83 -8.16 -4.27 -0.12
C THR A 83 -8.92 -4.58 1.16
N SER A 84 -10.26 -4.52 1.14
CA SER A 84 -11.11 -4.83 2.28
C SER A 84 -11.08 -6.33 2.60
N ALA A 85 -11.18 -7.17 1.57
CA ALA A 85 -11.06 -8.61 1.73
C ALA A 85 -9.65 -9.01 2.22
N ILE A 86 -8.58 -8.36 1.70
CA ILE A 86 -7.21 -8.61 2.15
C ILE A 86 -7.04 -8.24 3.62
N ILE A 87 -7.50 -7.06 4.05
CA ILE A 87 -7.45 -6.64 5.45
C ILE A 87 -8.23 -7.62 6.34
N SER A 88 -9.43 -8.04 5.90
CA SER A 88 -10.26 -8.99 6.64
C SER A 88 -9.59 -10.35 6.79
N ALA A 89 -8.91 -10.83 5.76
CA ALA A 89 -8.18 -12.10 5.80
C ALA A 89 -6.95 -12.06 6.73
N HIS A 90 -6.45 -10.86 7.06
CA HIS A 90 -5.25 -10.66 7.88
C HIS A 90 -5.51 -9.89 9.18
N GLN A 91 -6.74 -9.99 9.71
CA GLN A 91 -7.13 -9.26 10.93
C GLN A 91 -6.24 -9.55 12.14
N ASP A 92 -5.74 -10.79 12.27
CA ASP A 92 -4.86 -11.17 13.38
C ASP A 92 -3.55 -10.38 13.36
N PHE A 93 -2.98 -10.17 12.17
CA PHE A 93 -1.79 -9.31 12.02
C PHE A 93 -2.11 -7.87 12.45
N PHE A 94 -3.16 -7.26 11.93
CA PHE A 94 -3.53 -5.89 12.27
C PHE A 94 -3.87 -5.73 13.76
N ALA A 95 -4.56 -6.70 14.36
CA ALA A 95 -4.86 -6.71 15.79
C ALA A 95 -3.58 -6.77 16.66
N SER A 96 -2.56 -7.49 16.21
CA SER A 96 -1.27 -7.59 16.90
C SER A 96 -0.54 -6.25 17.02
N LEU A 97 -0.88 -5.26 16.18
CA LEU A 97 -0.26 -3.94 16.19
C LEU A 97 -0.70 -3.05 17.35
N SER A 98 -1.72 -3.43 18.13
CA SER A 98 -2.32 -2.59 19.18
C SER A 98 -1.32 -2.07 20.24
N GLY A 99 -0.19 -2.77 20.46
CA GLY A 99 0.88 -2.38 21.38
C GLY A 99 1.98 -1.51 20.77
N ILE A 100 1.93 -1.20 19.47
CA ILE A 100 2.98 -0.46 18.76
C ILE A 100 3.04 1.00 19.27
N LYS A 101 4.26 1.46 19.57
CA LYS A 101 4.51 2.82 20.08
C LYS A 101 4.87 3.81 18.98
N CYS A 102 5.50 3.35 17.92
CA CYS A 102 5.87 4.18 16.77
C CYS A 102 5.85 3.38 15.47
N VAL A 103 5.62 4.07 14.37
CA VAL A 103 5.67 3.53 13.01
C VAL A 103 6.81 4.20 12.24
N LYS A 104 7.61 3.41 11.54
CA LYS A 104 8.65 3.92 10.64
C LYS A 104 8.33 3.46 9.22
N VAL A 105 8.21 4.39 8.30
CA VAL A 105 7.88 4.12 6.90
C VAL A 105 9.09 4.43 6.04
N TYR A 106 9.56 3.43 5.30
CA TYR A 106 10.71 3.54 4.41
C TYR A 106 10.30 3.27 2.96
N GLY A 107 10.63 4.18 2.04
CA GLY A 107 10.50 3.96 0.60
C GLY A 107 9.07 3.70 0.09
N HIS A 108 8.04 4.11 0.84
CA HIS A 108 6.65 3.94 0.44
C HIS A 108 6.14 5.15 -0.33
N SER A 109 5.50 4.91 -1.48
CA SER A 109 5.04 5.97 -2.39
C SER A 109 3.76 6.69 -1.95
N PHE A 110 3.08 6.23 -0.90
CA PHE A 110 1.79 6.73 -0.42
C PHE A 110 0.71 6.83 -1.53
N ASN A 111 0.75 5.94 -2.51
CA ASN A 111 -0.30 5.85 -3.50
C ASN A 111 -1.62 5.42 -2.86
N LYS A 112 -2.73 5.98 -3.36
CA LYS A 112 -4.08 5.74 -2.80
C LYS A 112 -4.49 4.27 -2.77
N VAL A 113 -3.88 3.42 -3.61
CA VAL A 113 -4.14 1.97 -3.61
C VAL A 113 -3.76 1.31 -2.29
N ASP A 114 -2.74 1.81 -1.61
CA ASP A 114 -2.24 1.24 -0.36
C ASP A 114 -2.79 1.95 0.90
N TRP A 115 -3.53 3.06 0.72
CA TRP A 115 -4.12 3.80 1.83
C TRP A 115 -5.04 2.97 2.73
N PRO A 116 -5.86 2.02 2.25
CA PRO A 116 -6.68 1.20 3.12
C PRO A 116 -5.88 0.45 4.18
N TYR A 117 -4.71 -0.11 3.83
CA TYR A 117 -3.83 -0.79 4.78
C TYR A 117 -3.24 0.17 5.81
N MET A 118 -2.79 1.35 5.36
CA MET A 118 -2.24 2.37 6.24
C MET A 118 -3.31 2.94 7.19
N LYS A 119 -4.55 3.12 6.71
CA LYS A 119 -5.71 3.51 7.54
C LYS A 119 -6.02 2.44 8.58
N GLU A 120 -5.92 1.17 8.22
CA GLU A 120 -6.13 0.07 9.16
C GLU A 120 -5.05 0.03 10.25
N ILE A 121 -3.78 0.29 9.90
CA ILE A 121 -2.71 0.47 10.90
C ILE A 121 -3.09 1.61 11.87
N VAL A 122 -3.45 2.79 11.34
CA VAL A 122 -3.85 3.94 12.18
C VAL A 122 -5.04 3.59 13.07
N ARG A 123 -6.03 2.87 12.55
CA ARG A 123 -7.19 2.40 13.34
C ARG A 123 -6.77 1.53 14.53
N CYS A 124 -5.79 0.64 14.32
CA CYS A 124 -5.33 -0.30 15.36
C CYS A 124 -4.44 0.35 16.42
N ILE A 125 -3.60 1.31 16.04
CA ILE A 125 -2.62 1.89 16.97
C ILE A 125 -3.03 3.28 17.50
N GLY A 126 -3.94 4.00 16.83
CA GLY A 126 -4.36 5.36 17.13
C GLY A 126 -3.58 6.44 16.39
N VAL A 127 -4.18 7.64 16.28
CA VAL A 127 -3.62 8.79 15.55
C VAL A 127 -2.51 9.52 16.31
N ASP A 128 -2.37 9.25 17.60
CA ASP A 128 -1.44 9.90 18.54
C ASP A 128 -0.03 9.28 18.54
N LYS A 129 0.16 8.15 17.88
CA LYS A 129 1.46 7.49 17.83
C LYS A 129 2.46 8.24 16.97
N GLN A 130 3.73 8.09 17.29
CA GLN A 130 4.80 8.74 16.55
C GLN A 130 5.02 8.04 15.20
N TRP A 131 4.95 8.80 14.11
CA TRP A 131 5.28 8.34 12.77
C TRP A 131 6.59 8.97 12.30
N TYR A 132 7.47 8.17 11.71
CA TYR A 132 8.67 8.59 11.02
C TYR A 132 8.51 8.16 9.56
N ILE A 133 8.46 9.11 8.63
CA ILE A 133 8.19 8.82 7.21
C ILE A 133 9.35 9.31 6.37
N SER A 134 9.95 8.42 5.59
CA SER A 134 10.99 8.77 4.64
C SER A 134 10.39 9.40 3.38
N ARG A 135 11.11 10.38 2.83
CA ARG A 135 10.80 10.98 1.52
C ARG A 135 12.04 10.96 0.63
N HIS A 136 11.85 10.71 -0.65
CA HIS A 136 12.91 10.72 -1.65
C HIS A 136 12.93 12.02 -2.46
N ASN A 137 11.76 12.56 -2.78
CA ASN A 137 11.60 13.72 -3.61
C ASN A 137 10.46 14.65 -3.12
N PRO A 138 10.36 15.88 -3.64
CA PRO A 138 9.29 16.82 -3.27
C PRO A 138 7.87 16.31 -3.58
N GLU A 139 7.70 15.53 -4.66
CA GLU A 139 6.38 15.01 -5.06
C GLU A 139 5.80 14.00 -4.05
N ASP A 140 6.68 13.27 -3.34
CA ASP A 140 6.26 12.38 -2.27
C ASP A 140 5.63 13.18 -1.12
N SER A 141 6.09 14.42 -0.88
CA SER A 141 5.58 15.26 0.20
C SER A 141 4.08 15.54 0.07
N GLU A 142 3.59 15.84 -1.12
CA GLU A 142 2.16 16.12 -1.35
C GLU A 142 1.27 14.91 -1.02
N LYS A 143 1.74 13.71 -1.40
CA LYS A 143 1.00 12.47 -1.11
C LYS A 143 1.02 12.13 0.38
N ILE A 144 2.18 12.32 1.03
CA ILE A 144 2.33 12.13 2.46
C ILE A 144 1.45 13.10 3.24
N ASP A 145 1.50 14.40 2.90
CA ASP A 145 0.70 15.44 3.56
C ASP A 145 -0.80 15.19 3.37
N SER A 146 -1.20 14.77 2.17
CA SER A 146 -2.59 14.38 1.89
C SER A 146 -3.02 13.20 2.75
N PHE A 147 -2.17 12.18 2.93
CA PHE A 147 -2.47 11.04 3.78
C PHE A 147 -2.55 11.45 5.26
N ILE A 148 -1.58 12.22 5.76
CA ILE A 148 -1.55 12.72 7.15
C ILE A 148 -2.85 13.47 7.48
N SER A 149 -3.25 14.38 6.58
CA SER A 149 -4.48 15.16 6.72
C SER A 149 -5.74 14.30 6.72
N GLU A 150 -5.80 13.33 5.80
CA GLU A 150 -6.95 12.42 5.64
C GLU A 150 -7.20 11.57 6.89
N VAL A 151 -6.12 11.07 7.52
CA VAL A 151 -6.23 10.16 8.68
C VAL A 151 -6.09 10.88 10.03
N GLY A 152 -5.72 12.17 10.01
CA GLY A 152 -5.58 12.98 11.21
C GLY A 152 -4.39 12.62 12.09
N LEU A 153 -3.26 12.21 11.51
CA LEU A 153 -2.04 11.92 12.29
C LEU A 153 -1.52 13.19 12.97
N ILE A 154 -1.22 13.09 14.26
CA ILE A 154 -0.81 14.24 15.09
C ILE A 154 0.72 14.35 15.18
N ASN A 155 1.40 13.21 15.32
CA ASN A 155 2.84 13.15 15.59
C ASN A 155 3.59 12.56 14.41
N VAL A 156 4.01 13.38 13.46
CA VAL A 156 4.74 12.95 12.27
C VAL A 156 6.09 13.66 12.15
N LYS A 157 7.14 12.92 11.85
CA LYS A 157 8.46 13.44 11.47
C LYS A 157 8.85 12.92 10.11
N LEU A 158 9.16 13.82 9.18
CA LEU A 158 9.70 13.48 7.87
C LEU A 158 11.22 13.46 7.94
N PHE A 159 11.83 12.53 7.19
CA PHE A 159 13.28 12.45 7.05
C PHE A 159 13.68 12.09 5.62
N GLY A 160 14.89 12.47 5.21
CA GLY A 160 15.48 12.07 3.92
C GLY A 160 16.15 10.70 4.03
N LEU A 161 16.12 9.93 2.94
CA LEU A 161 16.91 8.72 2.76
C LEU A 161 18.17 9.02 1.98
#